data_65aa322b80970fa9e7dddbd6626bf44a
#
_entry.id   65aa322b80970fa9e7dddbd6626bf44a
#
_cell.length_a   1.000
_cell.length_b   1.000
_cell.length_c   1.000
_cell.angle_alpha   90.00
_cell.angle_beta   90.00
_cell.angle_gamma   90.00
#
_symmetry.space_group_name_H-M   'P 1'
#
loop_
_entity.id
_entity.type
_entity.pdbx_description
1 polymer ?
#
loop_
_entity_poly.entity_id
_entity_poly.type
_entity_poly.pdbx_seq_one_letter_code
_entity_poly.pdbx_strand_id
1 'polypeptide(L)'
;MKKRMLALLLGLLCAGLAACGSTDTAAKDETPSAPSVEQPEPEPTPEEVRRTAAEQYADGLTLEEQVAQMFFVRCPETDAAALTAQYDIGGYLLFARDFDGQTKETVANTIAAYQNAAKTPMLIGVDEEGGTVVRVSSNPNLRGTKFQSPQALYSEGGLDRITSDTAEKDALLRDLGINVNFAPVCDVSTDPSDFIYARSFGRDAEQTGEYVRTVVTQMVSDKTGMVLKHFPGYGNNADTHTGIAKIGRAHV
;
A
#
# COMPACT_ATOMS: atom_id res chain seq x y z
N MET A 1 -36.00 -10.74 -34.88
CA MET A 1 -37.10 -10.11 -35.64
C MET A 1 -37.17 -8.64 -35.32
N LYS A 2 -37.04 -7.83 -36.40
CA LYS A 2 -37.60 -6.48 -36.71
C LYS A 2 -37.13 -5.35 -35.77
N LYS A 3 -36.31 -4.42 -36.24
CA LYS A 3 -36.40 -3.35 -37.30
C LYS A 3 -36.57 -2.00 -36.60
N ARG A 4 -35.57 -1.07 -36.73
CA ARG A 4 -35.55 0.10 -37.68
C ARG A 4 -36.42 1.24 -37.17
N MET A 5 -36.09 2.53 -37.21
CA MET A 5 -35.48 3.47 -38.18
C MET A 5 -35.34 4.80 -37.44
N LEU A 6 -34.24 5.55 -37.52
CA LEU A 6 -33.84 6.50 -38.56
C LEU A 6 -34.86 7.63 -38.85
N ALA A 7 -34.49 8.86 -38.52
CA ALA A 7 -34.81 10.03 -39.34
C ALA A 7 -33.89 11.24 -39.06
N LEU A 8 -33.12 11.56 -40.05
CA LEU A 8 -32.47 12.85 -40.36
C LEU A 8 -33.50 13.91 -40.78
N LEU A 9 -33.13 15.20 -40.62
CA LEU A 9 -33.40 16.36 -41.51
C LEU A 9 -32.82 17.60 -40.82
N LEU A 10 -31.76 18.24 -41.23
CA LEU A 10 -31.35 19.00 -42.42
C LEU A 10 -32.27 20.21 -42.78
N GLY A 11 -31.70 21.39 -42.85
CA GLY A 11 -32.24 22.58 -43.48
C GLY A 11 -31.73 23.85 -42.78
N LEU A 12 -30.66 24.43 -43.21
CA LEU A 12 -30.33 25.42 -44.24
C LEU A 12 -30.88 26.83 -43.94
N LEU A 13 -29.92 27.71 -43.61
CA LEU A 13 -29.49 28.89 -44.35
C LEU A 13 -30.51 30.01 -44.59
N CYS A 14 -30.21 31.22 -44.10
CA CYS A 14 -30.19 32.42 -44.94
C CYS A 14 -29.50 33.59 -44.23
N ALA A 15 -28.53 34.16 -44.92
CA ALA A 15 -27.88 35.42 -44.63
C ALA A 15 -28.70 36.60 -45.13
N GLY A 16 -28.57 37.77 -44.49
CA GLY A 16 -29.16 39.02 -44.97
C GLY A 16 -28.58 40.21 -44.22
N LEU A 17 -27.95 41.07 -44.97
CA LEU A 17 -27.10 42.21 -44.69
C LEU A 17 -27.79 43.44 -44.04
N ALA A 18 -27.02 44.08 -43.19
CA ALA A 18 -26.75 45.51 -42.98
C ALA A 18 -27.84 46.57 -43.16
N ALA A 19 -27.96 47.49 -42.20
CA ALA A 19 -27.70 48.91 -42.36
C ALA A 19 -27.78 49.67 -41.03
N CYS A 20 -26.97 50.72 -40.94
CA CYS A 20 -26.75 51.66 -39.84
C CYS A 20 -28.00 52.47 -39.43
N GLY A 21 -27.97 52.89 -38.14
CA GLY A 21 -28.82 54.01 -37.69
C GLY A 21 -28.68 54.22 -36.18
N SER A 22 -27.88 55.21 -35.79
CA SER A 22 -27.74 55.70 -34.43
C SER A 22 -29.01 56.31 -33.86
N THR A 23 -29.32 56.02 -32.58
CA THR A 23 -29.76 57.06 -31.60
C THR A 23 -29.87 56.42 -30.23
N ASP A 24 -29.28 57.10 -29.25
CA ASP A 24 -29.32 56.82 -27.77
C ASP A 24 -30.77 56.72 -27.26
N THR A 25 -31.03 55.72 -26.48
CA THR A 25 -31.87 55.86 -25.28
C THR A 25 -31.59 54.62 -24.33
N ALA A 26 -31.09 54.92 -23.13
CA ALA A 26 -30.87 53.95 -22.08
C ALA A 26 -32.24 53.40 -21.58
N ALA A 27 -32.45 52.11 -21.81
CA ALA A 27 -33.43 51.32 -21.06
C ALA A 27 -32.67 50.18 -20.40
N LYS A 28 -32.68 50.16 -19.07
CA LYS A 28 -32.22 49.02 -18.28
C LYS A 28 -33.16 47.85 -18.53
N ASP A 29 -32.69 46.90 -19.31
CA ASP A 29 -33.37 45.61 -19.48
C ASP A 29 -32.81 44.68 -18.35
N GLU A 30 -33.55 44.56 -17.27
CA GLU A 30 -33.31 43.55 -16.25
C GLU A 30 -33.82 42.21 -16.78
N THR A 31 -32.95 41.48 -17.45
CA THR A 31 -33.21 40.08 -17.79
C THR A 31 -33.23 39.29 -16.48
N PRO A 32 -34.31 38.57 -16.14
CA PRO A 32 -34.33 37.72 -14.97
C PRO A 32 -33.27 36.60 -15.13
N SER A 33 -32.28 36.62 -14.26
CA SER A 33 -31.33 35.53 -14.15
C SER A 33 -32.11 34.23 -13.86
N ALA A 34 -31.99 33.26 -14.77
CA ALA A 34 -32.54 31.94 -14.54
C ALA A 34 -31.93 31.35 -13.24
N PRO A 35 -32.69 30.65 -12.41
CA PRO A 35 -32.16 30.05 -11.22
C PRO A 35 -31.06 29.07 -11.62
N SER A 36 -29.85 29.27 -11.07
CA SER A 36 -28.76 28.31 -11.18
C SER A 36 -29.23 27.02 -10.51
N VAL A 37 -29.41 25.98 -11.30
CA VAL A 37 -29.61 24.63 -10.77
C VAL A 37 -28.29 24.24 -10.15
N GLU A 38 -28.20 24.30 -8.82
CA GLU A 38 -27.09 23.70 -8.08
C GLU A 38 -27.03 22.22 -8.46
N GLN A 39 -25.95 21.82 -9.14
CA GLN A 39 -25.69 20.42 -9.35
C GLN A 39 -25.38 19.81 -7.97
N PRO A 40 -26.02 18.69 -7.60
CA PRO A 40 -25.70 18.04 -6.34
C PRO A 40 -24.19 17.71 -6.33
N GLU A 41 -23.54 18.02 -5.21
CA GLU A 41 -22.14 17.61 -4.98
C GLU A 41 -22.03 16.10 -5.18
N PRO A 42 -20.97 15.64 -5.86
CA PRO A 42 -20.74 14.20 -6.03
C PRO A 42 -20.61 13.52 -4.66
N GLU A 43 -21.22 12.35 -4.51
CA GLU A 43 -21.06 11.58 -3.28
C GLU A 43 -19.59 11.24 -3.04
N PRO A 44 -19.09 11.32 -1.78
CA PRO A 44 -17.70 11.06 -1.49
C PRO A 44 -17.33 9.61 -1.82
N THR A 45 -16.17 9.43 -2.38
CA THR A 45 -15.61 8.10 -2.67
C THR A 45 -15.34 7.32 -1.39
N PRO A 46 -15.30 5.98 -1.43
CA PRO A 46 -14.93 5.18 -0.27
C PRO A 46 -13.55 5.53 0.33
N GLU A 47 -12.64 6.06 -0.47
CA GLU A 47 -11.32 6.53 -0.01
C GLU A 47 -11.45 7.84 0.78
N GLU A 48 -12.21 8.79 0.28
CA GLU A 48 -12.48 10.06 0.98
C GLU A 48 -13.20 9.83 2.30
N VAL A 49 -14.19 8.92 2.33
CA VAL A 49 -14.88 8.54 3.58
C VAL A 49 -13.88 7.97 4.60
N ARG A 50 -12.98 7.05 4.17
CA ARG A 50 -11.98 6.48 5.09
C ARG A 50 -10.98 7.53 5.56
N ARG A 51 -10.53 8.42 4.68
CA ARG A 51 -9.61 9.51 5.03
C ARG A 51 -10.24 10.43 6.07
N THR A 52 -11.45 10.91 5.83
CA THR A 52 -12.18 11.78 6.76
C THR A 52 -12.36 11.12 8.13
N ALA A 53 -12.71 9.83 8.15
CA ALA A 53 -12.84 9.08 9.41
C ALA A 53 -11.50 8.97 10.16
N ALA A 54 -10.40 8.73 9.45
CA ALA A 54 -9.06 8.66 10.04
C ALA A 54 -8.60 10.02 10.59
N GLU A 55 -8.84 11.11 9.85
CA GLU A 55 -8.54 12.47 10.29
C GLU A 55 -9.34 12.83 11.56
N GLN A 56 -10.64 12.58 11.58
CA GLN A 56 -11.50 12.81 12.76
C GLN A 56 -11.05 12.00 13.98
N TYR A 57 -10.61 10.74 13.75
CA TYR A 57 -10.06 9.93 14.83
C TYR A 57 -8.76 10.52 15.37
N ALA A 58 -7.83 10.88 14.49
CA ALA A 58 -6.55 11.48 14.85
C ALA A 58 -6.72 12.82 15.62
N ASP A 59 -7.66 13.65 15.19
CA ASP A 59 -7.97 14.92 15.84
C ASP A 59 -8.54 14.74 17.27
N GLY A 60 -9.12 13.58 17.55
CA GLY A 60 -9.61 13.20 18.88
C GLY A 60 -8.53 12.70 19.84
N LEU A 61 -7.32 12.41 19.34
CA LEU A 61 -6.20 11.93 20.15
C LEU A 61 -5.44 13.10 20.80
N THR A 62 -4.87 12.87 21.98
CA THR A 62 -3.91 13.80 22.57
C THR A 62 -2.63 13.84 21.76
N LEU A 63 -1.80 14.89 21.95
CA LEU A 63 -0.52 14.99 21.25
C LEU A 63 0.39 13.78 21.53
N GLU A 64 0.42 13.29 22.77
CA GLU A 64 1.17 12.11 23.17
C GLU A 64 0.69 10.87 22.44
N GLU A 65 -0.61 10.67 22.30
CA GLU A 65 -1.20 9.55 21.57
C GLU A 65 -0.92 9.67 20.07
N GLN A 66 -1.04 10.86 19.48
CA GLN A 66 -0.67 11.09 18.07
C GLN A 66 0.80 10.75 17.81
N VAL A 67 1.70 11.20 18.69
CA VAL A 67 3.14 10.90 18.58
C VAL A 67 3.38 9.40 18.73
N ALA A 68 2.75 8.73 19.71
CA ALA A 68 2.88 7.30 19.93
C ALA A 68 2.46 6.48 18.70
N GLN A 69 1.38 6.88 18.02
CA GLN A 69 0.89 6.23 16.80
C GLN A 69 1.87 6.34 15.62
N MET A 70 2.83 7.25 15.64
CA MET A 70 3.88 7.36 14.62
C MET A 70 4.99 6.32 14.77
N PHE A 71 5.05 5.57 15.89
CA PHE A 71 6.09 4.58 16.15
C PHE A 71 5.66 3.18 15.73
N PHE A 72 6.45 2.59 14.84
CA PHE A 72 6.42 1.19 14.48
C PHE A 72 7.73 0.58 15.01
N VAL A 73 7.66 -0.12 16.13
CA VAL A 73 8.85 -0.53 16.88
C VAL A 73 9.07 -2.04 16.85
N ARG A 74 10.31 -2.46 17.05
CA ARG A 74 10.60 -3.89 17.27
C ARG A 74 9.84 -4.39 18.49
N CYS A 75 9.11 -5.51 18.36
CA CYS A 75 8.38 -6.10 19.46
C CYS A 75 9.31 -6.37 20.66
N PRO A 76 8.97 -5.90 21.86
CA PRO A 76 9.71 -6.19 23.07
C PRO A 76 9.76 -7.72 23.36
N GLU A 77 10.82 -8.19 24.02
CA GLU A 77 10.94 -9.61 24.38
C GLU A 77 10.01 -10.01 25.51
N THR A 78 9.70 -9.05 26.38
CA THR A 78 8.81 -9.24 27.53
C THR A 78 7.83 -8.07 27.61
N ASP A 79 6.72 -8.29 28.29
CA ASP A 79 5.74 -7.26 28.64
C ASP A 79 5.12 -6.47 27.47
N ALA A 80 5.19 -7.00 26.25
CA ALA A 80 4.71 -6.28 25.05
C ALA A 80 3.26 -5.78 25.18
N ALA A 81 2.33 -6.61 25.68
CA ALA A 81 0.96 -6.20 25.88
C ALA A 81 0.81 -5.10 26.97
N ALA A 82 1.58 -5.17 28.05
CA ALA A 82 1.59 -4.14 29.09
C ALA A 82 2.15 -2.80 28.57
N LEU A 83 3.24 -2.86 27.79
CA LEU A 83 3.81 -1.69 27.13
C LEU A 83 2.87 -1.10 26.08
N THR A 84 2.12 -1.93 25.35
CA THR A 84 1.07 -1.46 24.45
C THR A 84 -0.01 -0.68 25.21
N ALA A 85 -0.51 -1.23 26.33
CA ALA A 85 -1.50 -0.57 27.15
C ALA A 85 -1.00 0.76 27.76
N GLN A 86 0.31 0.83 28.02
CA GLN A 86 0.93 2.03 28.61
C GLN A 86 1.16 3.15 27.59
N TYR A 87 1.63 2.80 26.38
CA TYR A 87 2.12 3.79 25.42
C TYR A 87 1.25 3.94 24.17
N ASP A 88 0.34 2.99 23.89
CA ASP A 88 -0.56 2.98 22.73
C ASP A 88 0.19 3.25 21.40
N ILE A 89 1.32 2.56 21.18
CA ILE A 89 2.15 2.74 19.98
C ILE A 89 1.48 2.22 18.72
N GLY A 90 1.86 2.79 17.55
CA GLY A 90 1.24 2.49 16.26
C GLY A 90 1.44 1.05 15.77
N GLY A 91 2.54 0.37 16.15
CA GLY A 91 2.72 -1.02 15.73
C GLY A 91 3.95 -1.72 16.24
N TYR A 92 3.95 -3.05 16.07
CA TYR A 92 5.08 -3.94 16.36
C TYR A 92 5.62 -4.61 15.11
N LEU A 93 6.94 -4.57 14.93
CA LEU A 93 7.68 -5.39 13.97
C LEU A 93 8.15 -6.66 14.66
N LEU A 94 7.67 -7.80 14.18
CA LEU A 94 8.00 -9.13 14.69
C LEU A 94 9.21 -9.71 13.95
N PHE A 95 10.05 -10.44 14.69
CA PHE A 95 11.25 -11.09 14.18
C PHE A 95 11.18 -12.61 14.37
N ALA A 96 12.13 -13.33 13.82
CA ALA A 96 12.15 -14.81 13.90
C ALA A 96 12.00 -15.34 15.33
N ARG A 97 12.58 -14.67 16.34
CA ARG A 97 12.47 -15.05 17.76
C ARG A 97 11.03 -15.06 18.27
N ASP A 98 10.16 -14.21 17.70
CA ASP A 98 8.77 -14.10 18.13
C ASP A 98 7.92 -15.28 17.62
N PHE A 99 8.47 -16.06 16.70
CA PHE A 99 7.84 -17.23 16.10
C PHE A 99 8.52 -18.55 16.48
N ASP A 100 9.74 -18.51 17.05
CA ASP A 100 10.53 -19.71 17.29
C ASP A 100 9.82 -20.70 18.23
N GLY A 101 9.66 -21.95 17.75
CA GLY A 101 8.97 -23.01 18.48
C GLY A 101 7.46 -22.82 18.66
N GLN A 102 6.87 -21.73 18.18
CA GLN A 102 5.46 -21.40 18.36
C GLN A 102 4.56 -22.23 17.43
N THR A 103 3.29 -22.37 17.83
CA THR A 103 2.21 -22.87 16.96
C THR A 103 1.42 -21.71 16.38
N LYS A 104 0.61 -21.95 15.34
CA LYS A 104 -0.30 -20.93 14.78
C LYS A 104 -1.22 -20.34 15.85
N GLU A 105 -1.77 -21.18 16.71
CA GLU A 105 -2.66 -20.76 17.78
C GLU A 105 -1.94 -19.86 18.79
N THR A 106 -0.73 -20.21 19.22
CA THR A 106 0.02 -19.40 20.20
C THR A 106 0.42 -18.04 19.61
N VAL A 107 0.85 -17.99 18.36
CA VAL A 107 1.16 -16.72 17.67
C VAL A 107 -0.09 -15.84 17.56
N ALA A 108 -1.20 -16.39 17.07
CA ALA A 108 -2.45 -15.64 16.91
C ALA A 108 -2.97 -15.11 18.25
N ASN A 109 -2.93 -15.92 19.32
CA ASN A 109 -3.32 -15.50 20.66
C ASN A 109 -2.41 -14.39 21.22
N THR A 110 -1.12 -14.47 20.98
CA THR A 110 -0.16 -13.46 21.39
C THR A 110 -0.41 -12.13 20.70
N ILE A 111 -0.62 -12.15 19.37
CA ILE A 111 -0.94 -10.94 18.59
C ILE A 111 -2.30 -10.38 19.01
N ALA A 112 -3.30 -11.23 19.25
CA ALA A 112 -4.59 -10.80 19.76
C ALA A 112 -4.48 -10.11 21.14
N ALA A 113 -3.56 -10.56 22.01
CA ALA A 113 -3.30 -9.90 23.27
C ALA A 113 -2.72 -8.49 23.09
N TYR A 114 -1.87 -8.26 22.11
CA TYR A 114 -1.38 -6.92 21.76
C TYR A 114 -2.52 -6.01 21.28
N GLN A 115 -3.33 -6.50 20.33
CA GLN A 115 -4.49 -5.76 19.82
C GLN A 115 -5.51 -5.41 20.92
N ASN A 116 -5.76 -6.34 21.84
CA ASN A 116 -6.70 -6.12 22.94
C ASN A 116 -6.17 -5.13 23.99
N ALA A 117 -4.85 -4.96 24.09
CA ALA A 117 -4.22 -4.00 24.99
C ALA A 117 -4.16 -2.58 24.41
N ALA A 118 -4.22 -2.45 23.09
CA ALA A 118 -4.16 -1.17 22.37
C ALA A 118 -5.52 -0.44 22.40
N LYS A 119 -5.49 0.88 22.48
CA LYS A 119 -6.69 1.73 22.26
C LYS A 119 -6.97 1.89 20.78
N THR A 120 -5.89 2.11 20.00
CA THR A 120 -5.92 2.20 18.54
C THR A 120 -5.48 0.88 17.95
N PRO A 121 -6.18 0.29 16.96
CA PRO A 121 -5.76 -0.95 16.32
C PRO A 121 -4.33 -0.84 15.81
N MET A 122 -3.47 -1.79 16.20
CA MET A 122 -2.04 -1.77 15.89
C MET A 122 -1.73 -2.30 14.49
N LEU A 123 -0.68 -1.76 13.89
CA LEU A 123 0.00 -2.40 12.79
C LEU A 123 0.92 -3.49 13.34
N ILE A 124 0.74 -4.72 12.86
CA ILE A 124 1.60 -5.86 13.20
C ILE A 124 2.32 -6.28 11.93
N GLY A 125 3.62 -6.11 11.90
CA GLY A 125 4.43 -6.30 10.71
C GLY A 125 5.51 -7.36 10.86
N VAL A 126 5.96 -7.86 9.71
CA VAL A 126 7.02 -8.86 9.62
C VAL A 126 7.78 -8.73 8.30
N ASP A 127 9.06 -9.12 8.30
CA ASP A 127 9.85 -9.28 7.06
C ASP A 127 9.67 -10.71 6.52
N GLU A 128 8.62 -10.98 5.79
CA GLU A 128 8.41 -12.25 5.10
C GLU A 128 8.62 -12.05 3.59
N GLU A 129 9.89 -11.73 3.21
CA GLU A 129 10.26 -11.46 1.81
C GLU A 129 10.23 -12.72 0.95
N GLY A 130 10.61 -13.83 1.55
CA GLY A 130 10.97 -15.06 0.88
C GLY A 130 12.48 -15.23 0.72
N GLY A 131 12.94 -16.44 0.39
CA GLY A 131 14.35 -16.72 0.21
C GLY A 131 15.15 -16.63 1.53
N THR A 132 16.10 -15.71 1.58
CA THR A 132 17.01 -15.55 2.73
C THR A 132 16.38 -14.78 3.89
N VAL A 133 15.32 -13.99 3.63
CA VAL A 133 14.65 -13.18 4.66
C VAL A 133 13.22 -13.68 4.84
N VAL A 134 13.07 -14.55 5.81
CA VAL A 134 11.81 -15.11 6.28
C VAL A 134 11.78 -15.15 7.79
N ARG A 135 10.66 -14.88 8.40
CA ARG A 135 10.48 -14.90 9.86
C ARG A 135 9.45 -15.94 10.29
N VAL A 136 8.29 -15.90 9.67
CA VAL A 136 7.17 -16.81 9.95
C VAL A 136 7.45 -18.20 9.39
N SER A 137 7.75 -18.29 8.10
CA SER A 137 7.98 -19.57 7.43
C SER A 137 9.31 -20.22 7.77
N SER A 138 10.17 -19.56 8.59
CA SER A 138 11.34 -20.21 9.19
C SER A 138 10.98 -21.24 10.25
N ASN A 139 9.77 -21.14 10.85
CA ASN A 139 9.25 -22.09 11.81
C ASN A 139 8.38 -23.16 11.10
N PRO A 140 8.80 -24.44 11.12
CA PRO A 140 8.06 -25.52 10.44
C PRO A 140 6.66 -25.80 11.01
N ASN A 141 6.38 -25.37 12.27
CA ASN A 141 5.03 -25.48 12.84
C ASN A 141 4.04 -24.48 12.21
N LEU A 142 4.53 -23.38 11.65
CA LEU A 142 3.71 -22.36 10.99
C LEU A 142 3.55 -22.64 9.50
N ARG A 143 4.64 -23.08 8.84
CA ARG A 143 4.62 -23.51 7.44
C ARG A 143 5.69 -24.59 7.22
N GLY A 144 5.35 -25.68 6.58
CA GLY A 144 6.24 -26.83 6.42
C GLY A 144 7.55 -26.56 5.66
N THR A 145 7.55 -25.51 4.80
CA THR A 145 8.73 -25.06 4.04
C THR A 145 8.80 -23.54 4.00
N LYS A 146 10.01 -22.99 3.89
CA LYS A 146 10.21 -21.54 3.75
C LYS A 146 9.62 -21.04 2.43
N PHE A 147 9.10 -19.81 2.41
CA PHE A 147 8.80 -19.12 1.16
C PHE A 147 10.06 -18.91 0.33
N GLN A 148 9.93 -19.07 -0.96
CA GLN A 148 11.04 -18.98 -1.89
C GLN A 148 11.37 -17.51 -2.25
N SER A 149 12.58 -17.29 -2.78
CA SER A 149 12.96 -15.96 -3.28
C SER A 149 12.16 -15.59 -4.55
N PRO A 150 11.98 -14.29 -4.83
CA PRO A 150 11.32 -13.85 -6.06
C PRO A 150 11.95 -14.42 -7.33
N GLN A 151 13.29 -14.57 -7.35
CA GLN A 151 14.02 -15.16 -8.47
C GLN A 151 13.65 -16.62 -8.69
N ALA A 152 13.57 -17.41 -7.61
CA ALA A 152 13.20 -18.83 -7.70
C ALA A 152 11.76 -18.99 -8.20
N LEU A 153 10.82 -18.26 -7.61
CA LEU A 153 9.40 -18.27 -8.00
C LEU A 153 9.22 -17.91 -9.49
N TYR A 154 9.91 -16.86 -9.93
CA TYR A 154 9.84 -16.46 -11.33
C TYR A 154 10.41 -17.53 -12.28
N SER A 155 11.49 -18.17 -11.86
CA SER A 155 12.09 -19.28 -12.63
C SER A 155 11.17 -20.50 -12.72
N GLU A 156 10.34 -20.76 -11.71
CA GLU A 156 9.39 -21.87 -11.66
C GLU A 156 8.14 -21.64 -12.52
N GLY A 157 7.62 -20.41 -12.57
CA GLY A 157 6.34 -20.17 -13.25
C GLY A 157 6.03 -18.70 -13.49
N GLY A 158 7.03 -17.83 -13.58
CA GLY A 158 6.84 -16.43 -13.93
C GLY A 158 6.03 -15.64 -12.90
N LEU A 159 5.35 -14.62 -13.37
CA LEU A 159 4.53 -13.74 -12.52
C LEU A 159 3.31 -14.45 -11.90
N ASP A 160 2.75 -15.45 -12.56
CA ASP A 160 1.64 -16.24 -12.03
C ASP A 160 2.06 -17.00 -10.77
N ARG A 161 3.29 -17.54 -10.75
CA ARG A 161 3.83 -18.21 -9.56
C ARG A 161 4.09 -17.23 -8.42
N ILE A 162 4.57 -16.02 -8.75
CA ILE A 162 4.71 -14.92 -7.77
C ILE A 162 3.37 -14.52 -7.20
N THR A 163 2.34 -14.36 -8.03
CA THR A 163 0.98 -14.02 -7.58
C THR A 163 0.44 -15.07 -6.61
N SER A 164 0.54 -16.36 -6.96
CA SER A 164 0.05 -17.44 -6.10
C SER A 164 0.81 -17.58 -4.78
N ASP A 165 2.12 -17.36 -4.78
CA ASP A 165 2.95 -17.34 -3.57
C ASP A 165 2.62 -16.16 -2.67
N THR A 166 2.39 -14.98 -3.26
CA THR A 166 1.96 -13.78 -2.52
C THR A 166 0.63 -14.02 -1.83
N ALA A 167 -0.36 -14.58 -2.54
CA ALA A 167 -1.66 -14.89 -1.96
C ALA A 167 -1.58 -15.91 -0.80
N GLU A 168 -0.75 -16.95 -0.94
CA GLU A 168 -0.51 -17.93 0.13
C GLU A 168 0.15 -17.28 1.35
N LYS A 169 1.14 -16.42 1.12
CA LYS A 169 1.85 -15.66 2.14
C LYS A 169 0.91 -14.74 2.90
N ASP A 170 0.13 -13.95 2.19
CA ASP A 170 -0.83 -13.02 2.77
C ASP A 170 -1.91 -13.76 3.59
N ALA A 171 -2.41 -14.89 3.10
CA ALA A 171 -3.35 -15.71 3.85
C ALA A 171 -2.74 -16.20 5.17
N LEU A 172 -1.50 -16.73 5.14
CA LEU A 172 -0.81 -17.18 6.35
C LEU A 172 -0.60 -16.04 7.35
N LEU A 173 -0.13 -14.88 6.89
CA LEU A 173 0.12 -13.74 7.76
C LEU A 173 -1.16 -13.25 8.44
N ARG A 174 -2.24 -13.12 7.69
CA ARG A 174 -3.56 -12.70 8.23
C ARG A 174 -4.14 -13.71 9.21
N ASP A 175 -4.00 -15.01 8.94
CA ASP A 175 -4.44 -16.06 9.86
C ASP A 175 -3.74 -15.97 11.22
N LEU A 176 -2.51 -15.44 11.25
CA LEU A 176 -1.74 -15.19 12.47
C LEU A 176 -2.04 -13.84 13.12
N GLY A 177 -2.83 -12.97 12.47
CA GLY A 177 -3.11 -11.60 12.93
C GLY A 177 -2.08 -10.55 12.48
N ILE A 178 -1.15 -10.91 11.60
CA ILE A 178 -0.18 -10.00 10.99
C ILE A 178 -0.84 -9.29 9.82
N ASN A 179 -0.85 -7.95 9.84
CA ASN A 179 -1.56 -7.14 8.87
C ASN A 179 -0.65 -6.32 7.93
N VAL A 180 0.68 -6.33 8.16
CA VAL A 180 1.67 -5.68 7.30
C VAL A 180 2.82 -6.63 6.99
N ASN A 181 3.16 -6.79 5.71
CA ASN A 181 4.41 -7.44 5.31
C ASN A 181 5.40 -6.38 4.81
N PHE A 182 6.62 -6.37 5.36
CA PHE A 182 7.71 -5.51 4.91
C PHE A 182 8.35 -6.09 3.64
N ALA A 183 7.54 -6.14 2.60
CA ALA A 183 7.82 -6.61 1.25
C ALA A 183 6.87 -5.89 0.27
N PRO A 184 7.17 -5.88 -1.05
CA PRO A 184 8.31 -6.49 -1.73
C PRO A 184 9.61 -5.69 -1.64
N VAL A 185 10.75 -6.37 -1.89
CA VAL A 185 12.05 -5.73 -2.13
C VAL A 185 12.05 -5.16 -3.55
N CYS A 186 12.23 -3.84 -3.65
CA CYS A 186 12.17 -3.08 -4.89
C CYS A 186 13.57 -2.71 -5.41
N ASP A 187 14.63 -3.10 -4.69
CA ASP A 187 16.01 -2.86 -5.11
C ASP A 187 16.28 -3.51 -6.45
N VAL A 188 16.88 -2.74 -7.36
CA VAL A 188 17.32 -3.22 -8.67
C VAL A 188 18.77 -3.67 -8.57
N SER A 189 19.01 -4.95 -8.79
CA SER A 189 20.36 -5.53 -8.87
C SER A 189 20.37 -6.67 -9.88
N THR A 190 21.33 -6.62 -10.80
CA THR A 190 21.58 -7.66 -11.82
C THR A 190 22.93 -8.35 -11.62
N ASP A 191 23.73 -7.90 -10.66
CA ASP A 191 25.04 -8.46 -10.34
C ASP A 191 24.92 -9.40 -9.12
N PRO A 192 25.19 -10.71 -9.28
CA PRO A 192 25.19 -11.66 -8.17
C PRO A 192 26.16 -11.34 -7.02
N SER A 193 27.13 -10.47 -7.22
CA SER A 193 28.06 -10.02 -6.19
C SER A 193 27.51 -8.91 -5.29
N ASP A 194 26.43 -8.25 -5.68
CA ASP A 194 25.78 -7.23 -4.86
C ASP A 194 25.14 -7.84 -3.60
N PHE A 195 25.31 -7.18 -2.48
CA PHE A 195 24.72 -7.60 -1.20
C PHE A 195 23.22 -7.88 -1.30
N ILE A 196 22.49 -7.02 -2.02
CA ILE A 196 21.03 -7.09 -2.11
C ILE A 196 20.54 -8.10 -3.14
N TYR A 197 21.40 -8.59 -4.05
CA TYR A 197 20.99 -9.42 -5.18
C TYR A 197 20.13 -10.61 -4.79
N ALA A 198 20.56 -11.38 -3.79
CA ALA A 198 19.83 -12.59 -3.36
C ALA A 198 18.41 -12.31 -2.79
N ARG A 199 18.12 -11.07 -2.43
CA ARG A 199 16.81 -10.60 -1.92
C ARG A 199 16.02 -9.87 -3.00
N SER A 200 16.68 -9.32 -4.01
CA SER A 200 16.05 -8.60 -5.12
C SER A 200 15.41 -9.56 -6.14
N PHE A 201 14.70 -8.99 -7.10
CA PHE A 201 14.15 -9.76 -8.22
C PHE A 201 15.25 -10.26 -9.17
N GLY A 202 16.47 -9.70 -9.09
CA GLY A 202 17.63 -10.13 -9.88
C GLY A 202 17.55 -9.75 -11.36
N ARG A 203 16.81 -8.69 -11.70
CA ARG A 203 16.55 -8.25 -13.05
C ARG A 203 16.66 -6.73 -13.16
N ASP A 204 16.54 -6.20 -14.38
CA ASP A 204 16.55 -4.76 -14.64
C ASP A 204 15.37 -4.01 -13.97
N ALA A 205 15.39 -2.69 -14.12
CA ALA A 205 14.40 -1.81 -13.47
C ALA A 205 12.98 -2.02 -14.02
N GLU A 206 12.83 -2.27 -15.31
CA GLU A 206 11.53 -2.48 -15.95
C GLU A 206 10.87 -3.78 -15.45
N GLN A 207 11.63 -4.87 -15.49
CA GLN A 207 11.16 -6.18 -15.00
C GLN A 207 10.94 -6.19 -13.49
N THR A 208 11.79 -5.49 -12.72
CA THR A 208 11.59 -5.31 -11.27
C THR A 208 10.32 -4.51 -11.00
N GLY A 209 10.03 -3.47 -11.79
CA GLY A 209 8.78 -2.71 -11.69
C GLY A 209 7.54 -3.55 -11.99
N GLU A 210 7.61 -4.49 -12.94
CA GLU A 210 6.52 -5.43 -13.24
C GLU A 210 6.29 -6.42 -12.08
N TYR A 211 7.35 -6.99 -11.53
CA TYR A 211 7.31 -7.83 -10.33
C TYR A 211 6.66 -7.10 -9.15
N VAL A 212 7.15 -5.91 -8.83
CA VAL A 212 6.61 -5.09 -7.72
C VAL A 212 5.12 -4.81 -7.91
N ARG A 213 4.71 -4.42 -9.12
CA ARG A 213 3.30 -4.17 -9.44
C ARG A 213 2.44 -5.43 -9.25
N THR A 214 2.95 -6.59 -9.65
CA THR A 214 2.26 -7.88 -9.48
C THR A 214 2.03 -8.18 -8.00
N VAL A 215 3.06 -8.10 -7.17
CA VAL A 215 2.99 -8.33 -5.72
C VAL A 215 2.03 -7.33 -5.07
N VAL A 216 2.20 -6.04 -5.34
CA VAL A 216 1.35 -4.98 -4.76
C VAL A 216 -0.12 -5.18 -5.12
N THR A 217 -0.42 -5.51 -6.38
CA THR A 217 -1.81 -5.76 -6.82
C THR A 217 -2.43 -6.90 -6.03
N GLN A 218 -1.70 -7.99 -5.82
CA GLN A 218 -2.18 -9.13 -5.04
C GLN A 218 -2.38 -8.75 -3.57
N MET A 219 -1.40 -8.10 -2.92
CA MET A 219 -1.49 -7.67 -1.52
C MET A 219 -2.66 -6.72 -1.27
N VAL A 220 -2.91 -5.76 -2.19
CA VAL A 220 -4.09 -4.89 -2.13
C VAL A 220 -5.39 -5.69 -2.20
N SER A 221 -5.49 -6.66 -3.12
CA SER A 221 -6.63 -7.56 -3.24
C SER A 221 -6.87 -8.35 -1.95
N ASP A 222 -5.80 -8.81 -1.32
CA ASP A 222 -5.82 -9.59 -0.08
C ASP A 222 -5.97 -8.73 1.18
N LYS A 223 -5.98 -7.39 1.05
CA LYS A 223 -6.05 -6.43 2.17
C LYS A 223 -4.88 -6.59 3.16
N THR A 224 -3.71 -6.91 2.66
CA THR A 224 -2.46 -6.96 3.43
C THR A 224 -1.70 -5.65 3.22
N GLY A 225 -1.31 -4.99 4.30
CA GLY A 225 -0.43 -3.82 4.26
C GLY A 225 0.95 -4.20 3.74
N MET A 226 1.62 -3.27 3.03
CA MET A 226 2.93 -3.51 2.44
C MET A 226 3.90 -2.38 2.69
N VAL A 227 5.19 -2.67 2.70
CA VAL A 227 6.27 -1.69 2.75
C VAL A 227 7.23 -1.97 1.60
N LEU A 228 7.20 -1.10 0.60
CA LEU A 228 8.15 -1.15 -0.51
C LEU A 228 9.52 -0.73 -0.01
N LYS A 229 10.54 -1.56 -0.20
CA LYS A 229 11.86 -1.33 0.35
C LYS A 229 12.96 -1.77 -0.63
N HIS A 230 14.10 -1.12 -0.60
CA HIS A 230 14.56 -0.10 0.33
C HIS A 230 14.59 1.25 -0.36
N PHE A 231 14.43 2.32 0.36
CA PHE A 231 14.59 3.68 -0.17
C PHE A 231 15.75 4.37 0.56
N PRO A 232 16.68 4.97 -0.16
CA PRO A 232 16.80 5.14 -1.61
C PRO A 232 17.28 3.90 -2.38
N GLY A 233 17.45 2.74 -1.71
CA GLY A 233 17.92 1.50 -2.27
C GLY A 233 19.41 1.22 -2.01
N TYR A 234 19.80 -0.05 -2.06
CA TYR A 234 21.17 -0.48 -1.82
C TYR A 234 22.09 -0.19 -2.99
N GLY A 235 21.61 -0.35 -4.23
CA GLY A 235 22.49 -0.36 -5.39
C GLY A 235 23.59 -1.42 -5.22
N ASN A 236 24.83 -1.01 -5.42
CA ASN A 236 26.03 -1.86 -5.21
C ASN A 236 26.69 -1.63 -3.83
N ASN A 237 25.98 -1.03 -2.85
CA ASN A 237 26.51 -0.84 -1.51
C ASN A 237 26.52 -2.16 -0.73
N ALA A 238 27.44 -2.24 0.24
CA ALA A 238 27.47 -3.31 1.22
C ALA A 238 26.30 -3.19 2.21
N ASP A 239 26.15 -4.20 3.07
CA ASP A 239 25.16 -4.22 4.14
C ASP A 239 25.27 -2.99 5.05
N THR A 240 24.21 -2.19 5.10
CA THR A 240 24.16 -0.96 5.92
C THR A 240 24.02 -1.23 7.42
N HIS A 241 23.74 -2.47 7.84
CA HIS A 241 23.76 -2.86 9.25
C HIS A 241 25.20 -2.96 9.78
N THR A 242 26.17 -3.13 8.89
CA THR A 242 27.59 -3.30 9.24
C THR A 242 28.48 -2.22 8.64
N GLY A 243 27.94 -1.34 7.83
CA GLY A 243 28.69 -0.30 7.13
C GLY A 243 27.86 0.94 6.80
N ILE A 244 28.49 1.89 6.13
CA ILE A 244 27.85 3.15 5.70
C ILE A 244 27.53 3.06 4.21
N ALA A 245 26.27 3.26 3.85
CA ALA A 245 25.88 3.40 2.44
C ALA A 245 26.43 4.69 1.84
N LYS A 246 27.05 4.61 0.67
CA LYS A 246 27.41 5.78 -0.11
C LYS A 246 26.24 6.11 -1.03
N ILE A 247 25.45 7.09 -0.62
CA ILE A 247 24.39 7.63 -1.47
C ILE A 247 25.06 8.56 -2.48
N GLY A 248 24.96 8.25 -3.77
CA GLY A 248 25.45 9.12 -4.84
C GLY A 248 24.80 10.51 -4.74
N ARG A 249 25.55 11.56 -5.12
CA ARG A 249 24.95 12.90 -5.26
C ARG A 249 23.88 12.83 -6.33
N ALA A 250 22.66 13.23 -5.98
CA ALA A 250 21.69 13.57 -6.99
C ALA A 250 22.28 14.69 -7.86
N HIS A 251 22.50 14.41 -9.14
CA HIS A 251 22.78 15.48 -10.09
C HIS A 251 21.46 16.22 -10.30
N VAL A 252 21.36 17.43 -9.74
CA VAL A 252 20.31 18.40 -10.03
C VAL A 252 20.61 19.04 -11.38
#